data_92bf4446f06604369ae4a2aea7f4d597
#
_entry.id   92bf4446f06604369ae4a2aea7f4d597
#
_cell.length_a   1.000
_cell.length_b   1.000
_cell.length_c   1.000
_cell.angle_alpha   90.00
_cell.angle_beta   90.00
_cell.angle_gamma   90.00
#
_symmetry.space_group_name_H-M   'P 1'
#
loop_
_entity.id
_entity.type
_entity.pdbx_description
1 polymer ?
#
loop_
_entity_poly.entity_id
_entity_poly.type
_entity_poly.pdbx_seq_one_letter_code
_entity_poly.pdbx_strand_id
1 'polypeptide(L)'
;MDQANDKTVATTATTTMDQLNANPMGLDGFEFVEFAAEERGILEPIFETMGFKHIANHRSKDVLLFRQNDINFIINYQPNSYANYFAAEHGPSACGMAFRVKNAQQAYARALKMGAQPVDIPAGPMELRLPAIKGIGGAPLYLIDRYGDSLSIYDIDFEYIEGTERHPVGCGLNVIDHLTHNVYRGRMSHWASFYEDLFNFREVRYFDISGEYTGLRSKAMSAPDGKIRIPLNEESTGGGQIEEFLMAYNGEGIQHIAFSCDDIYATWDLLKARGVPFMPSPPDTYYEMLDERLPNHGEPTQELQTRGILLDGSTENNDPRLLLQIFSKTLIGPVFFEFIQRKKDQGFGEGNFKALFESIERDQLNRGFINAT
;
A
#
# COMPACT_ATOMS: atom_id res chain seq x y z
N MET A 1 19.05 42.84 43.92
CA MET A 1 18.71 43.41 42.64
C MET A 1 19.71 42.85 41.63
N ASP A 2 19.49 42.01 40.67
CA ASP A 2 18.32 41.31 40.17
C ASP A 2 18.78 39.96 39.63
N GLN A 3 18.14 38.89 40.05
CA GLN A 3 18.20 37.61 39.36
C GLN A 3 16.85 37.42 38.69
N ALA A 4 16.75 37.68 37.43
CA ALA A 4 15.63 37.21 36.61
C ALA A 4 16.03 37.25 35.12
N ASN A 5 15.92 36.11 34.52
CA ASN A 5 15.80 35.79 33.11
C ASN A 5 16.82 34.78 32.61
N ASP A 6 16.51 33.53 32.87
CA ASP A 6 16.92 32.44 31.95
C ASP A 6 15.97 31.26 32.08
N LYS A 7 14.74 31.41 31.63
CA LYS A 7 13.75 30.31 31.53
C LYS A 7 12.86 30.30 30.27
N THR A 8 13.16 31.15 29.28
CA THR A 8 12.18 31.32 28.18
C THR A 8 12.61 30.69 26.85
N VAL A 9 13.80 30.10 26.72
CA VAL A 9 14.31 29.59 25.44
C VAL A 9 14.16 28.09 25.27
N ALA A 10 14.04 27.34 26.35
CA ALA A 10 13.92 25.85 26.29
C ALA A 10 12.54 25.33 25.91
N THR A 11 11.48 26.13 26.10
CA THR A 11 10.07 25.70 25.90
C THR A 11 9.63 25.73 24.42
N THR A 12 10.25 26.55 23.58
CA THR A 12 9.84 26.71 22.18
C THR A 12 10.39 25.62 21.26
N ALA A 13 11.56 25.06 21.54
CA ALA A 13 12.16 24.00 20.74
C ALA A 13 11.49 22.64 20.98
N THR A 14 11.06 22.35 22.21
CA THR A 14 10.37 21.11 22.57
C THR A 14 8.97 21.06 21.96
N THR A 15 8.26 22.17 21.88
CA THR A 15 6.91 22.24 21.33
C THR A 15 6.91 21.96 19.81
N THR A 16 7.95 22.35 19.07
CA THR A 16 8.05 22.11 17.61
C THR A 16 8.34 20.65 17.28
N MET A 17 9.15 19.94 18.06
CA MET A 17 9.43 18.51 17.84
C MET A 17 8.23 17.64 18.23
N ASP A 18 7.54 17.93 19.31
CA ASP A 18 6.31 17.25 19.71
C ASP A 18 5.17 17.46 18.70
N GLN A 19 5.06 18.66 18.13
CA GLN A 19 4.09 18.94 17.06
C GLN A 19 4.42 18.20 15.76
N LEU A 20 5.70 18.09 15.40
CA LEU A 20 6.15 17.33 14.23
C LEU A 20 5.87 15.83 14.37
N ASN A 21 5.86 15.28 15.58
CA ASN A 21 5.57 13.88 15.86
C ASN A 21 4.11 13.64 16.27
N ALA A 22 3.27 14.68 16.32
CA ALA A 22 1.88 14.53 16.71
C ALA A 22 1.09 13.67 15.72
N ASN A 23 0.31 12.74 16.25
CA ASN A 23 -0.66 11.95 15.51
C ASN A 23 -2.09 12.52 15.71
N PRO A 24 -2.45 13.61 15.02
CA PRO A 24 -3.67 14.36 15.30
C PRO A 24 -4.94 13.61 14.91
N MET A 25 -4.83 12.63 14.01
CA MET A 25 -5.93 11.77 13.59
C MET A 25 -6.05 10.51 14.45
N GLY A 26 -5.06 10.22 15.29
CA GLY A 26 -4.99 8.97 16.04
C GLY A 26 -4.82 7.75 15.13
N LEU A 27 -4.02 7.87 14.06
CA LEU A 27 -3.75 6.78 13.11
C LEU A 27 -3.15 5.57 13.81
N ASP A 28 -3.53 4.36 13.35
CA ASP A 28 -3.07 3.08 13.90
C ASP A 28 -2.97 1.97 12.82
N GLY A 29 -2.58 2.33 11.60
CA GLY A 29 -2.38 1.42 10.49
C GLY A 29 -3.54 1.38 9.49
N PHE A 30 -3.41 0.48 8.50
CA PHE A 30 -4.46 0.20 7.52
C PHE A 30 -5.52 -0.73 8.13
N GLU A 31 -6.78 -0.52 7.78
CA GLU A 31 -7.86 -1.44 8.18
C GLU A 31 -8.26 -2.38 7.04
N PHE A 32 -8.53 -1.83 5.87
CA PHE A 32 -8.86 -2.63 4.68
C PHE A 32 -8.52 -1.90 3.38
N VAL A 33 -8.47 -2.67 2.30
CA VAL A 33 -8.60 -2.16 0.93
C VAL A 33 -9.91 -2.67 0.36
N GLU A 34 -10.70 -1.77 -0.25
CA GLU A 34 -11.94 -2.08 -0.93
C GLU A 34 -11.69 -2.22 -2.43
N PHE A 35 -12.25 -3.27 -3.00
CA PHE A 35 -12.13 -3.59 -4.42
C PHE A 35 -13.49 -3.64 -5.06
N ALA A 36 -13.53 -3.30 -6.34
CA ALA A 36 -14.71 -3.44 -7.18
C ALA A 36 -14.33 -4.07 -8.52
N ALA A 37 -15.29 -4.75 -9.12
CA ALA A 37 -15.23 -5.25 -10.48
C ALA A 37 -16.63 -5.20 -11.09
N GLU A 38 -16.71 -5.20 -12.42
CA GLU A 38 -17.98 -5.18 -13.14
C GLU A 38 -18.79 -6.46 -12.94
N GLU A 39 -18.09 -7.60 -12.77
CA GLU A 39 -18.71 -8.92 -12.63
C GLU A 39 -18.09 -9.72 -11.47
N ARG A 40 -18.91 -10.58 -10.86
CA ARG A 40 -18.44 -11.57 -9.88
C ARG A 40 -17.54 -12.61 -10.53
N GLY A 41 -16.61 -13.16 -9.73
CA GLY A 41 -15.68 -14.20 -10.18
C GLY A 41 -14.42 -13.65 -10.86
N ILE A 42 -14.25 -12.32 -10.93
CA ILE A 42 -13.01 -11.70 -11.43
C ILE A 42 -11.97 -11.60 -10.30
N LEU A 43 -12.37 -11.13 -9.12
CA LEU A 43 -11.46 -10.83 -8.00
C LEU A 43 -11.24 -12.01 -7.07
N GLU A 44 -12.28 -12.80 -6.81
CA GLU A 44 -12.24 -13.90 -5.83
C GLU A 44 -11.11 -14.91 -6.12
N PRO A 45 -10.95 -15.44 -7.36
CA PRO A 45 -9.88 -16.39 -7.66
C PRO A 45 -8.48 -15.81 -7.47
N ILE A 46 -8.32 -14.49 -7.70
CA ILE A 46 -7.05 -13.79 -7.52
C ILE A 46 -6.69 -13.78 -6.03
N PHE A 47 -7.64 -13.41 -5.18
CA PHE A 47 -7.41 -13.37 -3.73
C PHE A 47 -7.21 -14.78 -3.14
N GLU A 48 -7.99 -15.75 -3.55
CA GLU A 48 -7.82 -17.14 -3.15
C GLU A 48 -6.44 -17.69 -3.55
N THR A 49 -5.96 -17.37 -4.74
CA THR A 49 -4.63 -17.76 -5.22
C THR A 49 -3.53 -17.17 -4.34
N MET A 50 -3.70 -15.95 -3.84
CA MET A 50 -2.78 -15.33 -2.88
C MET A 50 -2.94 -15.82 -1.43
N GLY A 51 -3.86 -16.75 -1.16
CA GLY A 51 -4.08 -17.33 0.16
C GLY A 51 -5.12 -16.63 1.02
N PHE A 52 -5.79 -15.61 0.51
CA PHE A 52 -6.94 -15.01 1.20
C PHE A 52 -8.12 -15.99 1.19
N LYS A 53 -8.91 -15.96 2.25
CA LYS A 53 -10.15 -16.73 2.35
C LYS A 53 -11.35 -15.80 2.44
N HIS A 54 -12.41 -16.15 1.73
CA HIS A 54 -13.72 -15.55 1.92
C HIS A 54 -14.27 -16.02 3.27
N ILE A 55 -14.39 -15.12 4.25
CA ILE A 55 -14.74 -15.47 5.62
C ILE A 55 -16.07 -14.91 6.09
N ALA A 56 -16.60 -13.87 5.43
CA ALA A 56 -17.87 -13.27 5.83
C ALA A 56 -18.56 -12.55 4.68
N ASN A 57 -19.88 -12.41 4.77
CA ASN A 57 -20.72 -11.63 3.88
C ASN A 57 -21.34 -10.48 4.65
N HIS A 58 -21.49 -9.32 4.01
CA HIS A 58 -22.24 -8.22 4.61
C HIS A 58 -23.71 -8.60 4.76
N ARG A 59 -24.33 -8.21 5.89
CA ARG A 59 -25.69 -8.65 6.26
C ARG A 59 -26.79 -8.19 5.32
N SER A 60 -26.57 -7.07 4.61
CA SER A 60 -27.63 -6.40 3.82
C SER A 60 -27.18 -5.94 2.44
N LYS A 61 -25.89 -5.97 2.16
CA LYS A 61 -25.29 -5.53 0.89
C LYS A 61 -24.56 -6.67 0.20
N ASP A 62 -24.38 -6.55 -1.08
CA ASP A 62 -23.58 -7.47 -1.87
C ASP A 62 -22.08 -7.15 -1.73
N VAL A 63 -21.54 -7.43 -0.53
CA VAL A 63 -20.17 -7.13 -0.13
C VAL A 63 -19.58 -8.33 0.58
N LEU A 64 -18.38 -8.73 0.17
CA LEU A 64 -17.67 -9.91 0.65
C LEU A 64 -16.43 -9.46 1.44
N LEU A 65 -16.12 -10.20 2.50
CA LEU A 65 -14.87 -10.04 3.26
C LEU A 65 -13.92 -11.21 3.00
N PHE A 66 -12.78 -10.89 2.41
CA PHE A 66 -11.63 -11.79 2.28
C PHE A 66 -10.58 -11.39 3.30
N ARG A 67 -9.96 -12.38 3.96
CA ARG A 67 -8.95 -12.11 4.99
C ARG A 67 -7.80 -13.09 4.92
N GLN A 68 -6.63 -12.58 5.27
CA GLN A 68 -5.43 -13.36 5.60
C GLN A 68 -4.71 -12.66 6.75
N ASN A 69 -4.54 -13.34 7.90
CA ASN A 69 -4.05 -12.73 9.15
C ASN A 69 -4.77 -11.39 9.44
N ASP A 70 -4.05 -10.27 9.48
CA ASP A 70 -4.58 -8.92 9.75
C ASP A 70 -4.90 -8.11 8.47
N ILE A 71 -4.83 -8.74 7.30
CA ILE A 71 -5.14 -8.10 6.04
C ILE A 71 -6.59 -8.36 5.67
N ASN A 72 -7.37 -7.29 5.54
CA ASN A 72 -8.77 -7.35 5.15
C ASN A 72 -8.95 -6.78 3.74
N PHE A 73 -9.54 -7.57 2.86
CA PHE A 73 -9.99 -7.17 1.54
C PHE A 73 -11.51 -7.21 1.47
N ILE A 74 -12.10 -6.11 1.07
CA ILE A 74 -13.53 -6.01 0.85
C ILE A 74 -13.79 -6.01 -0.64
N ILE A 75 -14.61 -6.94 -1.16
CA ILE A 75 -15.11 -6.88 -2.52
C ILE A 75 -16.54 -6.32 -2.47
N ASN A 76 -16.77 -5.22 -3.14
CA ASN A 76 -18.06 -4.54 -3.15
C ASN A 76 -18.73 -4.65 -4.53
N TYR A 77 -19.71 -5.52 -4.61
CA TYR A 77 -20.57 -5.72 -5.79
C TYR A 77 -21.93 -5.05 -5.67
N GLN A 78 -22.14 -4.21 -4.64
CA GLN A 78 -23.44 -3.57 -4.39
C GLN A 78 -23.85 -2.71 -5.59
N PRO A 79 -25.00 -3.02 -6.27
CA PRO A 79 -25.50 -2.20 -7.36
C PRO A 79 -25.78 -0.76 -6.94
N ASN A 80 -25.60 0.18 -7.87
CA ASN A 80 -25.84 1.61 -7.64
C ASN A 80 -25.04 2.20 -6.47
N SER A 81 -23.91 1.57 -6.14
CA SER A 81 -22.95 2.06 -5.13
C SER A 81 -21.82 2.84 -5.79
N TYR A 82 -21.04 3.53 -4.96
CA TYR A 82 -19.79 4.16 -5.40
C TYR A 82 -18.86 3.13 -6.08
N ALA A 83 -18.69 1.96 -5.46
CA ALA A 83 -17.84 0.89 -5.99
C ALA A 83 -18.30 0.40 -7.38
N ASN A 84 -19.62 0.28 -7.59
CA ASN A 84 -20.17 -0.09 -8.88
C ASN A 84 -19.87 0.95 -9.97
N TYR A 85 -20.01 2.26 -9.67
CA TYR A 85 -19.64 3.32 -10.61
C TYR A 85 -18.14 3.38 -10.85
N PHE A 86 -17.34 3.14 -9.80
CA PHE A 86 -15.89 3.11 -9.90
C PHE A 86 -15.42 1.97 -10.82
N ALA A 87 -15.99 0.76 -10.67
CA ALA A 87 -15.68 -0.36 -11.54
C ALA A 87 -16.05 -0.10 -13.01
N ALA A 88 -17.17 0.57 -13.27
CA ALA A 88 -17.58 0.93 -14.63
C ALA A 88 -16.63 1.95 -15.29
N GLU A 89 -15.96 2.79 -14.51
CA GLU A 89 -14.99 3.79 -15.00
C GLU A 89 -13.57 3.22 -15.15
N HIS A 90 -13.12 2.41 -14.18
CA HIS A 90 -11.74 1.97 -14.04
C HIS A 90 -11.52 0.47 -14.32
N GLY A 91 -12.59 -0.30 -14.50
CA GLY A 91 -12.52 -1.77 -14.50
C GLY A 91 -12.25 -2.35 -13.11
N PRO A 92 -11.82 -3.62 -13.02
CA PRO A 92 -11.44 -4.23 -11.75
C PRO A 92 -10.31 -3.45 -11.09
N SER A 93 -10.52 -3.00 -9.84
CA SER A 93 -9.59 -2.07 -9.20
C SER A 93 -9.74 -2.02 -7.68
N ALA A 94 -8.74 -1.44 -7.02
CA ALA A 94 -8.84 -0.98 -5.64
C ALA A 94 -9.61 0.35 -5.62
N CYS A 95 -10.87 0.31 -5.22
CA CYS A 95 -11.79 1.44 -5.27
C CYS A 95 -11.91 2.23 -3.96
N GLY A 96 -11.23 1.79 -2.89
CA GLY A 96 -11.22 2.46 -1.59
C GLY A 96 -10.15 1.91 -0.66
N MET A 97 -9.82 2.67 0.36
CA MET A 97 -8.91 2.24 1.44
C MET A 97 -9.39 2.76 2.78
N ALA A 98 -9.00 2.10 3.86
CA ALA A 98 -9.37 2.50 5.21
C ALA A 98 -8.16 2.62 6.13
N PHE A 99 -8.14 3.70 6.90
CA PHE A 99 -7.19 3.91 7.99
C PHE A 99 -7.86 3.61 9.33
N ARG A 100 -7.14 2.90 10.19
CA ARG A 100 -7.46 2.77 11.61
C ARG A 100 -7.21 4.09 12.30
N VAL A 101 -8.16 4.56 13.09
CA VAL A 101 -8.05 5.78 13.90
C VAL A 101 -8.59 5.53 15.31
N LYS A 102 -8.13 6.30 16.29
CA LYS A 102 -8.63 6.16 17.66
C LYS A 102 -10.08 6.61 17.85
N ASN A 103 -10.53 7.58 17.05
CA ASN A 103 -11.89 8.11 17.08
C ASN A 103 -12.28 8.64 15.68
N ALA A 104 -13.14 7.90 15.00
CA ALA A 104 -13.53 8.18 13.63
C ALA A 104 -14.26 9.52 13.47
N GLN A 105 -15.12 9.87 14.42
CA GLN A 105 -15.87 11.13 14.42
C GLN A 105 -14.95 12.35 14.55
N GLN A 106 -14.00 12.30 15.47
CA GLN A 106 -13.03 13.39 15.67
C GLN A 106 -12.08 13.51 14.47
N ALA A 107 -11.58 12.39 13.95
CA ALA A 107 -10.73 12.36 12.77
C ALA A 107 -11.45 12.94 11.55
N TYR A 108 -12.69 12.54 11.33
CA TYR A 108 -13.53 13.05 10.24
C TYR A 108 -13.81 14.56 10.37
N ALA A 109 -14.22 15.01 11.56
CA ALA A 109 -14.47 16.44 11.82
C ALA A 109 -13.20 17.29 11.57
N ARG A 110 -12.03 16.77 11.98
CA ARG A 110 -10.74 17.40 11.69
C ARG A 110 -10.47 17.45 10.18
N ALA A 111 -10.64 16.33 9.46
CA ALA A 111 -10.42 16.27 8.03
C ALA A 111 -11.26 17.30 7.27
N LEU A 112 -12.55 17.42 7.60
CA LEU A 112 -13.44 18.41 6.99
C LEU A 112 -13.01 19.84 7.32
N LYS A 113 -12.58 20.10 8.56
CA LYS A 113 -12.07 21.42 8.97
C LYS A 113 -10.81 21.81 8.19
N MET A 114 -10.00 20.82 7.80
CA MET A 114 -8.78 21.01 7.00
C MET A 114 -9.06 21.03 5.49
N GLY A 115 -10.31 20.99 5.07
CA GLY A 115 -10.74 21.13 3.67
C GLY A 115 -10.91 19.81 2.90
N ALA A 116 -10.86 18.66 3.56
CA ALA A 116 -11.18 17.39 2.92
C ALA A 116 -12.62 17.36 2.40
N GLN A 117 -12.84 16.75 1.25
CA GLN A 117 -14.16 16.57 0.68
C GLN A 117 -14.83 15.33 1.26
N PRO A 118 -16.06 15.41 1.81
CA PRO A 118 -16.77 14.25 2.29
C PRO A 118 -17.19 13.33 1.14
N VAL A 119 -17.22 12.02 1.43
CA VAL A 119 -17.88 11.02 0.58
C VAL A 119 -19.08 10.51 1.36
N ASP A 120 -20.28 10.57 0.76
CA ASP A 120 -21.47 10.00 1.37
C ASP A 120 -21.56 8.51 1.00
N ILE A 121 -21.33 7.67 2.00
CA ILE A 121 -21.51 6.22 1.87
C ILE A 121 -22.86 5.88 2.52
N PRO A 122 -23.89 5.52 1.73
CA PRO A 122 -25.21 5.20 2.27
C PRO A 122 -25.14 4.02 3.23
N ALA A 123 -25.67 4.21 4.44
CA ALA A 123 -25.87 3.16 5.42
C ALA A 123 -27.37 2.83 5.52
N GLY A 124 -27.69 1.55 5.51
CA GLY A 124 -29.04 1.04 5.73
C GLY A 124 -29.44 1.09 7.21
N PRO A 125 -30.68 0.65 7.52
CA PRO A 125 -31.11 0.49 8.91
C PRO A 125 -30.21 -0.52 9.65
N MET A 126 -29.77 -0.16 10.85
CA MET A 126 -28.90 -0.99 11.71
C MET A 126 -27.47 -1.25 11.15
N GLU A 127 -27.05 -0.53 10.13
CA GLU A 127 -25.67 -0.54 9.63
C GLU A 127 -24.82 0.57 10.24
N LEU A 128 -23.52 0.33 10.32
CA LEU A 128 -22.57 1.37 10.71
C LEU A 128 -22.47 2.43 9.61
N ARG A 129 -22.51 3.68 10.03
CA ARG A 129 -22.18 4.80 9.16
C ARG A 129 -20.67 5.06 9.26
N LEU A 130 -19.91 4.60 8.28
CA LEU A 130 -18.46 4.76 8.22
C LEU A 130 -18.10 6.13 7.64
N PRO A 131 -17.42 7.01 8.40
CA PRO A 131 -16.95 8.29 7.87
C PRO A 131 -15.91 8.07 6.78
N ALA A 132 -16.07 8.76 5.64
CA ALA A 132 -15.14 8.70 4.53
C ALA A 132 -14.92 10.08 3.91
N ILE A 133 -13.70 10.32 3.44
CA ILE A 133 -13.31 11.49 2.66
C ILE A 133 -12.82 11.06 1.29
N LYS A 134 -12.81 11.99 0.34
CA LYS A 134 -12.32 11.75 -1.01
C LYS A 134 -10.79 11.67 -1.00
N GLY A 135 -10.26 10.50 -1.34
CA GLY A 135 -8.83 10.21 -1.45
C GLY A 135 -8.35 10.14 -2.90
N ILE A 136 -7.27 9.38 -3.11
CA ILE A 136 -6.60 9.22 -4.40
C ILE A 136 -7.58 8.84 -5.51
N GLY A 137 -7.48 9.51 -6.66
CA GLY A 137 -8.34 9.26 -7.83
C GLY A 137 -9.84 9.42 -7.55
N GLY A 138 -10.21 10.00 -6.41
CA GLY A 138 -11.59 10.11 -5.95
C GLY A 138 -12.07 8.94 -5.09
N ALA A 139 -11.28 7.89 -4.94
CA ALA A 139 -11.60 6.73 -4.09
C ALA A 139 -11.90 7.15 -2.64
N PRO A 140 -12.89 6.55 -1.95
CA PRO A 140 -13.11 6.79 -0.54
C PRO A 140 -11.90 6.40 0.31
N LEU A 141 -11.53 7.28 1.24
CA LEU A 141 -10.63 6.99 2.34
C LEU A 141 -11.49 6.97 3.62
N TYR A 142 -11.71 5.75 4.13
CA TYR A 142 -12.52 5.52 5.31
C TYR A 142 -11.70 5.72 6.58
N LEU A 143 -12.36 6.18 7.66
CA LEU A 143 -11.79 6.33 8.98
C LEU A 143 -12.48 5.37 9.94
N ILE A 144 -11.76 4.36 10.43
CA ILE A 144 -12.31 3.23 11.18
C ILE A 144 -11.77 3.23 12.61
N ASP A 145 -12.66 3.28 13.60
CA ASP A 145 -12.32 3.20 15.04
C ASP A 145 -12.77 1.92 15.72
N ARG A 146 -13.33 0.97 14.97
CA ARG A 146 -13.76 -0.35 15.45
C ARG A 146 -12.98 -1.44 14.72
N TYR A 147 -11.87 -1.86 15.29
CA TYR A 147 -10.94 -2.83 14.72
C TYR A 147 -10.26 -3.68 15.81
N GLY A 148 -9.53 -4.72 15.39
CA GLY A 148 -8.81 -5.63 16.27
C GLY A 148 -9.74 -6.60 17.02
N ASP A 149 -9.29 -7.08 18.19
CA ASP A 149 -9.97 -8.11 18.97
C ASP A 149 -11.24 -7.63 19.71
N SER A 150 -11.45 -6.31 19.76
CA SER A 150 -12.71 -5.73 20.25
C SER A 150 -13.77 -5.78 19.16
N LEU A 151 -15.01 -5.40 19.50
CA LEU A 151 -16.11 -5.37 18.54
C LEU A 151 -15.75 -4.55 17.29
N SER A 152 -15.38 -5.25 16.21
CA SER A 152 -14.97 -4.66 14.93
C SER A 152 -16.16 -4.30 14.04
N ILE A 153 -15.92 -3.56 12.95
CA ILE A 153 -16.95 -3.30 11.93
C ILE A 153 -17.49 -4.62 11.35
N TYR A 154 -16.65 -5.66 11.26
CA TYR A 154 -17.01 -6.96 10.71
C TYR A 154 -17.94 -7.75 11.65
N ASP A 155 -17.83 -7.59 12.95
CA ASP A 155 -18.72 -8.21 13.93
C ASP A 155 -20.13 -7.59 13.92
N ILE A 156 -20.25 -6.36 13.43
CA ILE A 156 -21.51 -5.61 13.39
C ILE A 156 -22.21 -5.80 12.06
N ASP A 157 -21.51 -5.51 10.94
CA ASP A 157 -22.13 -5.42 9.62
C ASP A 157 -22.02 -6.70 8.79
N PHE A 158 -21.22 -7.69 9.22
CA PHE A 158 -21.02 -8.93 8.47
C PHE A 158 -21.52 -10.17 9.24
N GLU A 159 -21.81 -11.20 8.48
CA GLU A 159 -22.07 -12.56 8.97
C GLU A 159 -20.92 -13.47 8.55
N TYR A 160 -20.22 -14.03 9.54
CA TYR A 160 -19.13 -14.97 9.28
C TYR A 160 -19.69 -16.29 8.72
N ILE A 161 -18.97 -16.85 7.75
CA ILE A 161 -19.30 -18.14 7.15
C ILE A 161 -18.99 -19.23 8.19
N GLU A 162 -19.97 -20.08 8.47
CA GLU A 162 -19.84 -21.14 9.47
C GLU A 162 -18.66 -22.09 9.13
N GLY A 163 -17.85 -22.41 10.14
CA GLY A 163 -16.68 -23.29 10.00
C GLY A 163 -15.44 -22.62 9.40
N THR A 164 -15.47 -21.30 9.10
CA THR A 164 -14.28 -20.58 8.65
C THR A 164 -13.48 -20.04 9.84
N GLU A 165 -12.14 -20.10 9.72
CA GLU A 165 -11.26 -19.37 10.62
C GLU A 165 -11.44 -17.86 10.44
N ARG A 166 -11.45 -17.11 11.56
CA ARG A 166 -11.57 -15.64 11.51
C ARG A 166 -10.28 -14.96 11.02
N HIS A 167 -9.13 -15.55 11.29
CA HIS A 167 -7.81 -15.05 10.89
C HIS A 167 -7.00 -16.17 10.22
N PRO A 168 -7.35 -16.57 9.00
CA PRO A 168 -6.63 -17.63 8.29
C PRO A 168 -5.21 -17.19 7.94
N VAL A 169 -4.24 -18.07 8.17
CA VAL A 169 -2.80 -17.77 7.93
C VAL A 169 -2.49 -17.64 6.42
N GLY A 170 -3.18 -18.40 5.58
CA GLY A 170 -3.00 -18.35 4.13
C GLY A 170 -1.57 -18.68 3.67
N CYS A 171 -0.95 -17.74 2.96
CA CYS A 171 0.44 -17.82 2.50
C CYS A 171 1.45 -17.14 3.45
N GLY A 172 1.01 -16.73 4.64
CA GLY A 172 1.88 -16.09 5.64
C GLY A 172 2.04 -14.58 5.45
N LEU A 173 1.10 -13.94 4.74
CA LEU A 173 1.03 -12.48 4.65
C LEU A 173 0.41 -11.94 5.94
N ASN A 174 1.07 -10.96 6.58
CA ASN A 174 0.70 -10.51 7.91
C ASN A 174 -0.13 -9.24 7.94
N VAL A 175 0.38 -8.15 7.35
CA VAL A 175 -0.26 -6.83 7.31
C VAL A 175 -0.01 -6.14 5.98
N ILE A 176 -0.80 -5.13 5.67
CA ILE A 176 -0.49 -4.20 4.57
C ILE A 176 0.69 -3.33 5.01
N ASP A 177 1.81 -3.43 4.28
CA ASP A 177 3.01 -2.62 4.55
C ASP A 177 2.89 -1.21 3.97
N HIS A 178 2.49 -1.11 2.70
CA HIS A 178 2.26 0.16 2.04
C HIS A 178 1.31 0.04 0.84
N LEU A 179 0.76 1.20 0.43
CA LEU A 179 -0.09 1.36 -0.76
C LEU A 179 0.53 2.42 -1.67
N THR A 180 1.11 2.02 -2.78
CA THR A 180 1.73 2.94 -3.72
C THR A 180 0.70 3.55 -4.66
N HIS A 181 0.73 4.86 -4.82
CA HIS A 181 -0.16 5.61 -5.70
C HIS A 181 0.60 6.11 -6.92
N ASN A 182 0.01 5.93 -8.10
CA ASN A 182 0.44 6.62 -9.31
C ASN A 182 -0.42 7.87 -9.54
N VAL A 183 0.25 8.98 -9.79
CA VAL A 183 -0.40 10.29 -9.96
C VAL A 183 0.01 10.94 -11.28
N TYR A 184 -0.85 11.80 -11.82
CA TYR A 184 -0.52 12.58 -13.01
C TYR A 184 0.69 13.47 -12.78
N ARG A 185 1.43 13.76 -13.86
CA ARG A 185 2.57 14.67 -13.83
C ARG A 185 2.17 16.03 -13.24
N GLY A 186 2.95 16.52 -12.27
CA GLY A 186 2.69 17.75 -11.52
C GLY A 186 1.72 17.59 -10.35
N ARG A 187 1.22 16.39 -10.08
CA ARG A 187 0.25 16.14 -9.00
C ARG A 187 0.87 15.55 -7.73
N MET A 188 2.11 15.11 -7.76
CA MET A 188 2.79 14.54 -6.58
C MET A 188 2.76 15.48 -5.36
N SER A 189 3.06 16.77 -5.56
CA SER A 189 3.03 17.74 -4.47
C SER A 189 1.62 17.95 -3.91
N HIS A 190 0.59 17.90 -4.75
CA HIS A 190 -0.80 17.98 -4.29
C HIS A 190 -1.17 16.82 -3.36
N TRP A 191 -0.83 15.59 -3.76
CA TRP A 191 -1.13 14.41 -2.95
C TRP A 191 -0.23 14.31 -1.71
N ALA A 192 1.05 14.73 -1.80
CA ALA A 192 1.91 14.83 -0.63
C ALA A 192 1.31 15.80 0.40
N SER A 193 0.92 17.03 -0.01
CA SER A 193 0.26 18.00 0.86
C SER A 193 -1.07 17.48 1.43
N PHE A 194 -1.85 16.70 0.66
CA PHE A 194 -3.06 16.07 1.18
C PHE A 194 -2.76 15.19 2.41
N TYR A 195 -1.74 14.34 2.34
CA TYR A 195 -1.35 13.48 3.45
C TYR A 195 -0.65 14.25 4.59
N GLU A 196 0.16 15.26 4.26
CA GLU A 196 0.84 16.11 5.23
C GLU A 196 -0.17 16.93 6.04
N ASP A 197 -1.03 17.66 5.38
CA ASP A 197 -1.96 18.60 6.01
C ASP A 197 -3.04 17.88 6.83
N LEU A 198 -3.67 16.85 6.27
CA LEU A 198 -4.75 16.14 6.94
C LEU A 198 -4.24 15.22 8.06
N PHE A 199 -3.20 14.43 7.77
CA PHE A 199 -2.80 13.29 8.58
C PHE A 199 -1.43 13.44 9.26
N ASN A 200 -0.73 14.55 9.01
CA ASN A 200 0.62 14.81 9.50
C ASN A 200 1.65 13.77 9.04
N PHE A 201 1.49 13.28 7.81
CA PHE A 201 2.51 12.45 7.17
C PHE A 201 3.76 13.28 6.92
N ARG A 202 4.89 12.58 6.72
CA ARG A 202 6.16 13.17 6.35
C ARG A 202 6.76 12.45 5.17
N GLU A 203 7.43 13.20 4.32
CA GLU A 203 8.36 12.62 3.37
C GLU A 203 9.53 11.99 4.13
N VAL A 204 9.73 10.69 3.95
CA VAL A 204 10.86 9.95 4.55
C VAL A 204 11.93 9.63 3.53
N ARG A 205 11.59 9.60 2.24
CA ARG A 205 12.48 9.37 1.12
C ARG A 205 11.94 10.03 -0.14
N TYR A 206 12.88 10.45 -1.00
CA TYR A 206 12.60 10.89 -2.36
C TYR A 206 13.52 10.15 -3.32
N PHE A 207 12.95 9.63 -4.41
CA PHE A 207 13.69 8.94 -5.47
C PHE A 207 13.48 9.68 -6.79
N ASP A 208 14.56 9.84 -7.55
CA ASP A 208 14.54 10.27 -8.95
C ASP A 208 15.23 9.16 -9.75
N ILE A 209 14.43 8.31 -10.39
CA ILE A 209 14.89 7.10 -11.05
C ILE A 209 14.82 7.32 -12.55
N SER A 210 15.96 7.13 -13.21
CA SER A 210 16.07 7.15 -14.67
C SER A 210 16.48 5.76 -15.16
N GLY A 211 15.70 5.20 -16.06
CA GLY A 211 16.03 4.02 -16.85
C GLY A 211 16.78 4.39 -18.12
N GLU A 212 16.80 3.48 -19.07
CA GLU A 212 17.42 3.70 -20.38
C GLU A 212 16.56 4.61 -21.27
N TYR A 213 15.24 4.52 -21.16
CA TYR A 213 14.26 5.21 -22.03
C TYR A 213 13.35 6.16 -21.27
N THR A 214 13.00 5.82 -20.05
CA THR A 214 12.00 6.53 -19.26
C THR A 214 12.50 6.85 -17.85
N GLY A 215 11.72 7.57 -17.06
CA GLY A 215 12.07 7.88 -15.68
C GLY A 215 10.85 8.25 -14.85
N LEU A 216 10.97 8.03 -13.55
CA LEU A 216 9.95 8.40 -12.59
C LEU A 216 10.55 9.09 -11.36
N ARG A 217 9.72 9.84 -10.69
CA ARG A 217 9.98 10.37 -9.34
C ARG A 217 9.06 9.68 -8.36
N SER A 218 9.58 9.35 -7.20
CA SER A 218 8.80 8.76 -6.13
C SER A 218 9.06 9.48 -4.81
N LYS A 219 8.00 9.78 -4.10
CA LYS A 219 8.02 10.41 -2.79
C LYS A 219 7.38 9.44 -1.78
N ALA A 220 8.19 8.87 -0.91
CA ALA A 220 7.71 7.97 0.12
C ALA A 220 7.22 8.77 1.33
N MET A 221 5.91 8.73 1.56
CA MET A 221 5.24 9.38 2.68
C MET A 221 5.00 8.37 3.81
N SER A 222 5.24 8.75 5.05
CA SER A 222 4.97 7.92 6.23
C SER A 222 4.13 8.67 7.25
N ALA A 223 3.14 7.98 7.80
CA ALA A 223 2.30 8.49 8.87
C ALA A 223 3.06 8.57 10.21
N PRO A 224 2.60 9.41 11.15
CA PRO A 224 3.24 9.55 12.46
C PRO A 224 3.18 8.29 13.34
N ASP A 225 2.28 7.35 13.06
CA ASP A 225 2.22 6.04 13.72
C ASP A 225 3.30 5.06 13.23
N GLY A 226 3.96 5.37 12.09
CA GLY A 226 4.95 4.52 11.44
C GLY A 226 4.37 3.26 10.77
N LYS A 227 3.05 3.06 10.79
CA LYS A 227 2.38 1.87 10.27
C LYS A 227 1.77 2.07 8.88
N ILE A 228 1.47 3.32 8.50
CA ILE A 228 0.90 3.66 7.20
C ILE A 228 1.99 4.31 6.35
N ARG A 229 2.28 3.71 5.21
CA ARG A 229 3.24 4.23 4.24
C ARG A 229 2.55 4.34 2.88
N ILE A 230 2.78 5.47 2.20
CA ILE A 230 2.19 5.74 0.89
C ILE A 230 3.26 6.35 -0.01
N PRO A 231 3.93 5.54 -0.85
CA PRO A 231 4.72 6.06 -1.95
C PRO A 231 3.83 6.72 -3.00
N LEU A 232 4.24 7.89 -3.49
CA LEU A 232 3.60 8.64 -4.56
C LEU A 232 4.52 8.66 -5.77
N ASN A 233 4.10 8.09 -6.89
CA ASN A 233 4.89 8.01 -8.09
C ASN A 233 4.35 8.95 -9.16
N GLU A 234 5.25 9.70 -9.79
CA GLU A 234 4.96 10.63 -10.88
C GLU A 234 5.95 10.41 -12.03
N GLU A 235 5.47 10.41 -13.25
CA GLU A 235 6.32 10.31 -14.43
C GLU A 235 7.24 11.53 -14.56
N SER A 236 8.54 11.31 -14.75
CA SER A 236 9.49 12.40 -14.97
C SER A 236 9.72 12.71 -16.46
N THR A 237 9.68 11.67 -17.30
CA THR A 237 9.72 11.78 -18.77
C THR A 237 8.34 11.38 -19.35
N GLY A 238 8.13 11.27 -20.60
CA GLY A 238 6.88 10.74 -21.17
C GLY A 238 7.01 9.28 -21.60
N GLY A 239 5.89 8.56 -21.67
CA GLY A 239 5.81 7.21 -22.23
C GLY A 239 6.29 6.10 -21.31
N GLY A 240 6.47 6.35 -20.01
CA GLY A 240 6.91 5.35 -19.05
C GLY A 240 5.78 4.58 -18.38
N GLN A 241 6.16 3.78 -17.37
CA GLN A 241 5.26 2.87 -16.67
C GLN A 241 4.14 3.57 -15.87
N ILE A 242 4.37 4.79 -15.41
CA ILE A 242 3.34 5.55 -14.69
C ILE A 242 2.26 6.02 -15.68
N GLU A 243 2.66 6.51 -16.84
CA GLU A 243 1.72 6.91 -17.89
C GLU A 243 0.92 5.71 -18.41
N GLU A 244 1.57 4.56 -18.63
CA GLU A 244 0.88 3.31 -18.99
C GLU A 244 -0.18 2.93 -17.97
N PHE A 245 0.16 2.98 -16.66
CA PHE A 245 -0.80 2.73 -15.58
C PHE A 245 -1.98 3.70 -15.65
N LEU A 246 -1.70 5.01 -15.73
CA LEU A 246 -2.74 6.05 -15.74
C LEU A 246 -3.70 5.91 -16.93
N MET A 247 -3.18 5.48 -18.08
CA MET A 247 -3.99 5.18 -19.27
C MET A 247 -4.86 3.92 -19.06
N ALA A 248 -4.26 2.83 -18.59
CA ALA A 248 -4.95 1.56 -18.41
C ALA A 248 -5.97 1.61 -17.25
N TYR A 249 -5.64 2.34 -16.18
CA TYR A 249 -6.50 2.54 -15.03
C TYR A 249 -7.56 3.63 -15.25
N ASN A 250 -7.39 4.46 -16.27
CA ASN A 250 -8.21 5.64 -16.56
C ASN A 250 -8.20 6.67 -15.42
N GLY A 251 -7.03 6.94 -14.83
CA GLY A 251 -6.91 7.93 -13.74
C GLY A 251 -5.79 7.66 -12.75
N GLU A 252 -5.73 8.51 -11.72
CA GLU A 252 -4.85 8.32 -10.56
C GLU A 252 -5.40 7.21 -9.65
N GLY A 253 -4.53 6.42 -9.02
CA GLY A 253 -5.00 5.35 -8.15
C GLY A 253 -3.89 4.55 -7.49
N ILE A 254 -4.28 3.48 -6.81
CA ILE A 254 -3.37 2.53 -6.18
C ILE A 254 -2.76 1.64 -7.26
N GLN A 255 -1.44 1.77 -7.46
CA GLN A 255 -0.67 0.96 -8.42
C GLN A 255 -0.36 -0.41 -7.86
N HIS A 256 0.10 -0.48 -6.62
CA HIS A 256 0.38 -1.76 -5.98
C HIS A 256 0.12 -1.71 -4.47
N ILE A 257 -0.06 -2.91 -3.94
CA ILE A 257 -0.30 -3.17 -2.54
C ILE A 257 0.82 -4.08 -2.05
N ALA A 258 1.57 -3.61 -1.05
CA ALA A 258 2.64 -4.39 -0.45
C ALA A 258 2.18 -5.06 0.84
N PHE A 259 2.55 -6.33 1.01
CA PHE A 259 2.27 -7.13 2.19
C PHE A 259 3.55 -7.53 2.88
N SER A 260 3.58 -7.38 4.20
CA SER A 260 4.66 -7.94 5.01
C SER A 260 4.47 -9.44 5.21
N CYS A 261 5.59 -10.15 5.31
CA CYS A 261 5.66 -11.54 5.75
C CYS A 261 6.90 -11.74 6.66
N ASP A 262 6.87 -12.79 7.47
CA ASP A 262 7.99 -13.11 8.37
C ASP A 262 9.08 -13.93 7.69
N ASP A 263 8.72 -14.72 6.67
CA ASP A 263 9.61 -15.54 5.86
C ASP A 263 9.21 -15.45 4.39
N ILE A 264 9.94 -14.64 3.63
CA ILE A 264 9.64 -14.40 2.21
C ILE A 264 9.92 -15.64 1.35
N TYR A 265 10.83 -16.52 1.76
CA TYR A 265 11.13 -17.76 1.04
C TYR A 265 9.96 -18.74 1.13
N ALA A 266 9.48 -19.01 2.35
CA ALA A 266 8.32 -19.85 2.57
C ALA A 266 7.03 -19.24 1.95
N THR A 267 6.85 -17.94 2.07
CA THR A 267 5.74 -17.20 1.44
C THR A 267 5.77 -17.35 -0.08
N TRP A 268 6.95 -17.16 -0.70
CA TRP A 268 7.10 -17.32 -2.15
C TRP A 268 6.77 -18.75 -2.60
N ASP A 269 7.27 -19.76 -1.89
CA ASP A 269 7.03 -21.18 -2.22
C ASP A 269 5.52 -21.48 -2.18
N LEU A 270 4.79 -20.99 -1.19
CA LEU A 270 3.34 -21.13 -1.08
C LEU A 270 2.58 -20.39 -2.19
N LEU A 271 2.93 -19.15 -2.47
CA LEU A 271 2.31 -18.35 -3.54
C LEU A 271 2.57 -18.98 -4.91
N LYS A 272 3.81 -19.45 -5.15
CA LYS A 272 4.20 -20.11 -6.41
C LYS A 272 3.43 -21.41 -6.62
N ALA A 273 3.31 -22.22 -5.57
CA ALA A 273 2.56 -23.48 -5.61
C ALA A 273 1.06 -23.26 -5.92
N ARG A 274 0.51 -22.10 -5.53
CA ARG A 274 -0.87 -21.70 -5.83
C ARG A 274 -1.03 -21.07 -7.21
N GLY A 275 0.07 -20.81 -7.94
CA GLY A 275 0.05 -20.28 -9.29
C GLY A 275 0.13 -18.75 -9.40
N VAL A 276 0.51 -18.04 -8.35
CA VAL A 276 0.77 -16.58 -8.45
C VAL A 276 1.87 -16.33 -9.49
N PRO A 277 1.61 -15.53 -10.53
CA PRO A 277 2.62 -15.17 -11.50
C PRO A 277 3.48 -14.02 -10.97
N PHE A 278 4.80 -14.22 -10.93
CA PHE A 278 5.76 -13.20 -10.53
C PHE A 278 6.33 -12.46 -11.75
N MET A 279 6.79 -11.23 -11.53
CA MET A 279 7.57 -10.48 -12.52
C MET A 279 8.85 -11.25 -12.87
N PRO A 280 9.44 -11.00 -14.05
CA PRO A 280 10.72 -11.60 -14.41
C PRO A 280 11.80 -11.26 -13.37
N SER A 281 12.63 -12.26 -13.05
CA SER A 281 13.78 -12.06 -12.17
C SER A 281 14.74 -11.03 -12.77
N PRO A 282 15.45 -10.26 -11.94
CA PRO A 282 16.54 -9.42 -12.43
C PRO A 282 17.63 -10.28 -13.09
N PRO A 283 18.51 -9.69 -13.90
CA PRO A 283 19.64 -10.40 -14.51
C PRO A 283 20.54 -11.06 -13.46
N ASP A 284 21.25 -12.13 -13.85
CA ASP A 284 22.18 -12.85 -12.97
C ASP A 284 23.23 -11.92 -12.35
N THR A 285 23.69 -10.92 -13.09
CA THR A 285 24.61 -9.88 -12.62
C THR A 285 24.13 -9.12 -11.40
N TYR A 286 22.82 -8.99 -11.19
CA TYR A 286 22.27 -8.39 -9.98
C TYR A 286 22.67 -9.18 -8.73
N TYR A 287 22.61 -10.52 -8.80
CA TYR A 287 22.97 -11.40 -7.69
C TYR A 287 24.48 -11.58 -7.53
N GLU A 288 25.24 -11.58 -8.64
CA GLU A 288 26.70 -11.63 -8.62
C GLU A 288 27.31 -10.41 -7.90
N MET A 289 26.65 -9.25 -7.98
CA MET A 289 27.09 -8.01 -7.34
C MET A 289 26.59 -7.84 -5.90
N LEU A 290 25.79 -8.77 -5.36
CA LEU A 290 25.20 -8.62 -4.03
C LEU A 290 26.25 -8.52 -2.92
N ASP A 291 27.25 -9.40 -2.93
CA ASP A 291 28.29 -9.42 -1.90
C ASP A 291 29.19 -8.16 -1.93
N GLU A 292 29.35 -7.52 -3.10
CA GLU A 292 30.04 -6.24 -3.22
C GLU A 292 29.16 -5.09 -2.69
N ARG A 293 27.87 -5.09 -3.03
CA ARG A 293 26.91 -4.04 -2.66
C ARG A 293 26.51 -4.10 -1.18
N LEU A 294 26.35 -5.32 -0.65
CA LEU A 294 25.93 -5.60 0.74
C LEU A 294 26.85 -6.66 1.36
N PRO A 295 28.09 -6.32 1.71
CA PRO A 295 29.05 -7.29 2.26
C PRO A 295 28.49 -7.92 3.55
N ASN A 296 28.63 -9.25 3.68
CA ASN A 296 28.19 -10.02 4.85
C ASN A 296 26.66 -9.88 5.15
N HIS A 297 25.81 -9.76 4.14
CA HIS A 297 24.37 -9.67 4.31
C HIS A 297 23.73 -10.92 4.94
N GLY A 298 24.38 -12.10 4.78
CA GLY A 298 23.97 -13.36 5.43
C GLY A 298 22.77 -14.06 4.79
N GLU A 299 22.19 -13.53 3.72
CA GLU A 299 21.13 -14.18 2.96
C GLU A 299 21.70 -15.18 1.95
N PRO A 300 21.04 -16.32 1.69
CA PRO A 300 21.52 -17.31 0.72
C PRO A 300 21.31 -16.79 -0.72
N THR A 301 22.34 -16.23 -1.34
CA THR A 301 22.29 -15.60 -2.68
C THR A 301 21.67 -16.52 -3.74
N GLN A 302 21.99 -17.83 -3.71
CA GLN A 302 21.42 -18.81 -4.65
C GLN A 302 19.89 -18.96 -4.49
N GLU A 303 19.38 -18.89 -3.25
CA GLU A 303 17.95 -18.98 -2.98
C GLU A 303 17.20 -17.70 -3.40
N LEU A 304 17.84 -16.53 -3.22
CA LEU A 304 17.33 -15.24 -3.72
C LEU A 304 17.22 -15.29 -5.25
N GLN A 305 18.28 -15.70 -5.95
CA GLN A 305 18.33 -15.80 -7.41
C GLN A 305 17.29 -16.80 -7.96
N THR A 306 17.20 -17.97 -7.35
CA THR A 306 16.23 -19.01 -7.79
C THR A 306 14.79 -18.52 -7.76
N ARG A 307 14.46 -17.65 -6.80
CA ARG A 307 13.10 -17.11 -6.62
C ARG A 307 12.90 -15.73 -7.25
N GLY A 308 13.97 -15.07 -7.68
CA GLY A 308 13.91 -13.70 -8.17
C GLY A 308 13.69 -12.67 -7.06
N ILE A 309 14.04 -13.01 -5.81
CA ILE A 309 13.88 -12.11 -4.66
C ILE A 309 14.97 -11.04 -4.69
N LEU A 310 14.57 -9.79 -4.58
CA LEU A 310 15.45 -8.63 -4.50
C LEU A 310 15.89 -8.40 -3.06
N LEU A 311 17.14 -7.96 -2.88
CA LEU A 311 17.74 -7.65 -1.57
C LEU A 311 18.33 -6.25 -1.58
N ASP A 312 17.92 -5.43 -0.62
CA ASP A 312 18.48 -4.09 -0.37
C ASP A 312 18.67 -3.87 1.13
N GLY A 313 19.28 -2.74 1.51
CA GLY A 313 19.49 -2.38 2.89
C GLY A 313 20.89 -1.89 3.19
N SER A 314 21.39 -2.14 4.41
CA SER A 314 22.74 -1.78 4.88
C SER A 314 23.31 -2.88 5.76
N THR A 315 24.59 -3.11 5.61
CA THR A 315 25.38 -4.04 6.47
C THR A 315 26.43 -3.32 7.31
N GLU A 316 26.31 -2.01 7.46
CA GLU A 316 27.22 -1.18 8.25
C GLU A 316 27.21 -1.57 9.73
N ASN A 317 28.34 -1.38 10.40
CA ASN A 317 28.54 -1.63 11.83
C ASN A 317 28.27 -3.07 12.28
N ASN A 318 28.35 -4.06 11.41
CA ASN A 318 27.99 -5.46 11.68
C ASN A 318 26.55 -5.65 12.22
N ASP A 319 25.64 -4.74 11.88
CA ASP A 319 24.19 -4.81 12.17
C ASP A 319 23.39 -4.80 10.85
N PRO A 320 23.25 -5.94 10.17
CA PRO A 320 22.52 -6.00 8.91
C PRO A 320 21.07 -5.55 9.07
N ARG A 321 20.68 -4.59 8.26
CA ARG A 321 19.31 -4.11 8.10
C ARG A 321 18.91 -4.37 6.67
N LEU A 322 18.06 -5.34 6.47
CA LEU A 322 17.77 -5.87 5.14
C LEU A 322 16.29 -5.77 4.81
N LEU A 323 16.05 -5.57 3.54
CA LEU A 323 14.75 -5.51 2.91
C LEU A 323 14.72 -6.49 1.75
N LEU A 324 13.89 -7.51 1.86
CA LEU A 324 13.67 -8.49 0.81
C LEU A 324 12.33 -8.22 0.15
N GLN A 325 12.29 -8.21 -1.19
CA GLN A 325 11.09 -7.85 -1.95
C GLN A 325 10.94 -8.73 -3.18
N ILE A 326 9.69 -9.05 -3.52
CA ILE A 326 9.34 -9.66 -4.80
C ILE A 326 7.97 -9.17 -5.24
N PHE A 327 7.73 -9.14 -6.56
CA PHE A 327 6.56 -8.53 -7.16
C PHE A 327 5.80 -9.52 -8.03
N SER A 328 4.47 -9.52 -7.92
CA SER A 328 3.63 -10.23 -8.87
C SER A 328 3.60 -9.49 -10.22
N LYS A 329 3.19 -10.18 -11.28
CA LYS A 329 2.66 -9.50 -12.47
C LYS A 329 1.40 -8.74 -12.08
N THR A 330 0.91 -7.88 -12.98
CA THR A 330 -0.40 -7.25 -12.84
C THR A 330 -1.49 -8.32 -12.75
N LEU A 331 -2.33 -8.25 -11.73
CA LEU A 331 -3.38 -9.25 -11.44
C LEU A 331 -4.79 -8.66 -11.48
N ILE A 332 -4.95 -7.37 -11.18
CA ILE A 332 -6.23 -6.66 -11.16
C ILE A 332 -6.09 -5.44 -12.08
N GLY A 333 -6.47 -5.56 -13.34
CA GLY A 333 -6.18 -4.53 -14.31
C GLY A 333 -4.67 -4.21 -14.31
N PRO A 334 -4.24 -2.95 -14.19
CA PRO A 334 -2.82 -2.59 -14.11
C PRO A 334 -2.22 -2.69 -12.70
N VAL A 335 -3.00 -3.15 -11.70
CA VAL A 335 -2.57 -3.25 -10.30
C VAL A 335 -1.81 -4.56 -10.08
N PHE A 336 -0.71 -4.50 -9.32
CA PHE A 336 0.08 -5.66 -8.91
C PHE A 336 0.28 -5.70 -7.39
N PHE A 337 0.92 -6.76 -6.91
CA PHE A 337 1.19 -6.97 -5.48
C PHE A 337 2.67 -7.13 -5.23
N GLU A 338 3.10 -6.64 -4.08
CA GLU A 338 4.44 -6.76 -3.56
C GLU A 338 4.43 -7.63 -2.29
N PHE A 339 5.43 -8.47 -2.14
CA PHE A 339 5.65 -9.28 -0.94
C PHE A 339 6.99 -8.86 -0.34
N ILE A 340 6.99 -8.53 0.97
CA ILE A 340 8.12 -7.87 1.60
C ILE A 340 8.46 -8.51 2.95
N GLN A 341 9.75 -8.78 3.17
CA GLN A 341 10.28 -9.11 4.49
C GLN A 341 11.26 -8.04 4.95
N ARG A 342 10.96 -7.42 6.09
CA ARG A 342 11.81 -6.43 6.74
C ARG A 342 12.63 -7.06 7.85
N LYS A 343 13.94 -7.18 7.65
CA LYS A 343 14.88 -7.59 8.68
C LYS A 343 15.57 -6.34 9.24
N LYS A 344 14.87 -5.64 10.16
CA LYS A 344 15.21 -4.34 10.78
C LYS A 344 15.21 -3.12 9.83
N ASP A 345 15.21 -3.29 8.52
CA ASP A 345 15.16 -2.17 7.58
C ASP A 345 13.76 -1.56 7.53
N GLN A 346 13.67 -0.23 7.65
CA GLN A 346 12.42 0.54 7.56
C GLN A 346 12.34 1.35 6.26
N GLY A 347 13.33 1.20 5.36
CA GLY A 347 13.40 1.89 4.07
C GLY A 347 12.42 1.34 3.04
N PHE A 348 12.59 1.80 1.81
CA PHE A 348 11.77 1.41 0.65
C PHE A 348 12.57 0.65 -0.42
N GLY A 349 13.84 0.30 -0.13
CA GLY A 349 14.67 -0.49 -1.05
C GLY A 349 15.02 0.28 -2.32
N GLU A 350 15.89 1.28 -2.23
CA GLU A 350 16.27 2.12 -3.37
C GLU A 350 16.85 1.31 -4.53
N GLY A 351 17.78 0.38 -4.22
CA GLY A 351 18.36 -0.53 -5.21
C GLY A 351 17.34 -1.49 -5.82
N ASN A 352 16.41 -2.00 -5.00
CA ASN A 352 15.33 -2.88 -5.44
C ASN A 352 14.33 -2.12 -6.32
N PHE A 353 14.00 -0.88 -5.97
CA PHE A 353 13.09 -0.05 -6.75
C PHE A 353 13.64 0.24 -8.15
N LYS A 354 14.94 0.51 -8.26
CA LYS A 354 15.58 0.65 -9.57
C LYS A 354 15.51 -0.65 -10.38
N ALA A 355 15.78 -1.80 -9.76
CA ALA A 355 15.71 -3.10 -10.43
C ALA A 355 14.27 -3.42 -10.90
N LEU A 356 13.25 -3.11 -10.10
CA LEU A 356 11.85 -3.22 -10.49
C LEU A 356 11.54 -2.32 -11.68
N PHE A 357 11.94 -1.05 -11.62
CA PHE A 357 11.73 -0.09 -12.69
C PHE A 357 12.30 -0.58 -14.02
N GLU A 358 13.56 -1.02 -14.02
CA GLU A 358 14.23 -1.55 -15.21
C GLU A 358 13.56 -2.83 -15.75
N SER A 359 13.01 -3.67 -14.87
CA SER A 359 12.27 -4.87 -15.25
C SER A 359 10.95 -4.53 -15.98
N ILE A 360 10.20 -3.54 -15.48
CA ILE A 360 8.96 -3.07 -16.10
C ILE A 360 9.26 -2.37 -17.42
N GLU A 361 10.29 -1.52 -17.47
CA GLU A 361 10.70 -0.84 -18.72
C GLU A 361 11.06 -1.84 -19.82
N ARG A 362 11.78 -2.92 -19.47
CA ARG A 362 12.08 -4.01 -20.41
C ARG A 362 10.83 -4.75 -20.89
N ASP A 363 9.86 -4.97 -20.01
CA ASP A 363 8.57 -5.55 -20.38
C ASP A 363 7.79 -4.64 -21.33
N GLN A 364 7.79 -3.32 -21.09
CA GLN A 364 7.19 -2.33 -21.99
C GLN A 364 7.84 -2.33 -23.40
N LEU A 365 9.17 -2.45 -23.47
CA LEU A 365 9.89 -2.62 -24.73
C LEU A 365 9.45 -3.90 -25.44
N ASN A 366 9.41 -5.03 -24.75
CA ASN A 366 9.02 -6.33 -25.32
C ASN A 366 7.58 -6.33 -25.86
N ARG A 367 6.69 -5.57 -25.24
CA ARG A 367 5.28 -5.41 -25.68
C ARG A 367 5.13 -4.31 -26.75
N GLY A 368 6.18 -3.55 -27.05
CA GLY A 368 6.15 -2.45 -28.01
C GLY A 368 5.38 -1.21 -27.52
N PHE A 369 5.22 -1.04 -26.21
CA PHE A 369 4.64 0.17 -25.61
C PHE A 369 5.61 1.35 -25.71
N ILE A 370 6.90 1.13 -25.49
CA ILE A 370 7.98 2.06 -25.77
C ILE A 370 8.85 1.52 -26.91
N ASN A 371 9.43 2.41 -27.71
CA ASN A 371 10.32 2.05 -28.81
C ASN A 371 11.78 2.28 -28.42
N ALA A 372 12.65 1.31 -28.71
CA ALA A 372 14.08 1.54 -28.70
C ALA A 372 14.43 2.55 -29.80
N THR A 373 14.83 3.76 -29.43
CA THR A 373 15.28 4.80 -30.33
C THR A 373 16.73 4.61 -30.77
#